data_0d118278df8719b4f48b0e48b550cb78
#
_entry.id   0d118278df8719b4f48b0e48b550cb78
#
_cell.length_a   1.000
_cell.length_b   1.000
_cell.length_c   1.000
_cell.angle_alpha   90.00
_cell.angle_beta   90.00
_cell.angle_gamma   90.00
#
_symmetry.space_group_name_H-M   'P 1'
#
loop_
_entity.id
_entity.type
_entity.pdbx_description
1 polymer ?
#
loop_
_entity_poly.entity_id
_entity_poly.type
_entity_poly.pdbx_seq_one_letter_code
_entity_poly.pdbx_strand_id
1 'polypeptide(L)'
;MHITIDRDAVCAADDMSHHREEFTVPDGITIASLFEFLEFKYIPVIARNNVVWALYHHEIKVGAYFTKIGSFVNGNIPLSSIISNSERDNEFYLRYYSSPDRYRKHFI
;
A
#
# COMPACT_ATOMS: atom_id res chain seq x y z
N MET A 1 4.88 -13.64 8.90
CA MET A 1 5.55 -13.12 7.68
C MET A 1 6.10 -11.74 7.97
N HIS A 2 7.33 -11.50 7.59
CA HIS A 2 7.99 -10.21 7.77
C HIS A 2 8.01 -9.45 6.44
N ILE A 3 7.55 -8.21 6.44
CA ILE A 3 7.52 -7.37 5.25
C ILE A 3 8.19 -6.03 5.52
N THR A 4 8.73 -5.43 4.47
CA THR A 4 9.24 -4.07 4.49
C THR A 4 8.40 -3.24 3.52
N ILE A 5 7.99 -2.06 3.96
CA ILE A 5 7.14 -1.20 3.13
C ILE A 5 7.65 0.23 3.18
N ASP A 6 7.59 0.90 2.05
CA ASP A 6 7.89 2.32 1.88
C ASP A 6 6.71 2.97 1.17
N ARG A 7 6.61 4.28 1.22
CA ARG A 7 5.50 5.01 0.62
C ARG A 7 5.88 6.39 0.13
N ASP A 8 5.06 6.93 -0.77
CA ASP A 8 5.16 8.33 -1.18
C ASP A 8 4.91 9.25 0.02
N ALA A 9 5.63 10.37 0.07
CA ALA A 9 5.33 11.47 0.96
C ALA A 9 4.09 12.23 0.44
N VAL A 10 3.24 12.71 1.35
CA VAL A 10 1.97 13.34 0.98
C VAL A 10 1.85 14.80 1.37
N CYS A 11 2.79 15.31 2.16
CA CYS A 11 2.85 16.73 2.54
C CYS A 11 4.29 17.13 2.91
N ALA A 12 4.54 18.44 3.00
CA ALA A 12 5.89 18.95 3.27
C ALA A 12 6.48 18.44 4.59
N ALA A 13 5.67 18.35 5.65
CA ALA A 13 6.11 17.81 6.94
C ALA A 13 6.45 16.32 6.85
N ASP A 14 5.72 15.58 6.04
CA ASP A 14 5.91 14.16 5.80
C ASP A 14 7.20 13.89 5.00
N ASP A 15 7.59 14.81 4.12
CA ASP A 15 8.84 14.70 3.33
C ASP A 15 10.10 14.65 4.21
N MET A 16 10.03 15.16 5.42
CA MET A 16 11.16 15.23 6.34
C MET A 16 11.42 13.92 7.09
N SER A 17 10.53 12.94 6.96
CA SER A 17 10.56 11.68 7.70
C SER A 17 10.95 10.52 6.80
N HIS A 18 11.56 9.49 7.40
CA HIS A 18 11.73 8.20 6.75
C HIS A 18 10.40 7.47 6.73
N HIS A 19 10.06 6.91 5.57
CA HIS A 19 8.81 6.17 5.39
C HIS A 19 8.99 4.66 5.34
N ARG A 20 10.23 4.20 5.19
CA ARG A 20 10.50 2.76 5.15
C ARG A 20 10.37 2.15 6.53
N GLU A 21 9.48 1.19 6.68
CA GLU A 21 9.24 0.49 7.93
C GLU A 21 9.10 -1.02 7.71
N GLU A 22 9.35 -1.77 8.78
CA GLU A 22 9.23 -3.22 8.79
C GLU A 22 8.08 -3.64 9.69
N PHE A 23 7.29 -4.60 9.22
CA PHE A 23 6.16 -5.14 9.98
C PHE A 23 6.14 -6.66 9.93
N THR A 24 5.69 -7.26 11.02
CA THR A 24 5.35 -8.68 11.05
C THR A 24 3.84 -8.81 10.93
N VAL A 25 3.39 -9.54 9.92
CA VAL A 25 1.97 -9.73 9.62
C VAL A 25 1.65 -11.23 9.54
N PRO A 26 0.37 -11.63 9.68
CA PRO A 26 0.00 -13.04 9.54
C PRO A 26 0.40 -13.61 8.17
N ASP A 27 0.78 -14.88 8.13
CA ASP A 27 1.26 -15.52 6.90
C ASP A 27 0.20 -15.58 5.80
N GLY A 28 -1.06 -15.65 6.15
CA GLY A 28 -2.17 -15.70 5.20
C GLY A 28 -2.79 -14.34 4.89
N ILE A 29 -2.16 -13.23 5.27
CA ILE A 29 -2.74 -11.90 5.11
C ILE A 29 -3.03 -11.60 3.64
N THR A 30 -4.23 -11.08 3.38
CA THR A 30 -4.64 -10.62 2.05
C THR A 30 -4.26 -9.16 1.86
N ILE A 31 -4.33 -8.68 0.60
CA ILE A 31 -4.07 -7.27 0.29
C ILE A 31 -5.05 -6.36 1.05
N ALA A 32 -6.34 -6.70 1.10
CA ALA A 32 -7.33 -5.91 1.85
C ALA A 32 -6.99 -5.84 3.33
N SER A 33 -6.67 -6.97 3.95
CA SER A 33 -6.30 -7.01 5.37
C SER A 33 -5.00 -6.26 5.64
N LEU A 34 -4.05 -6.30 4.71
CA LEU A 34 -2.83 -5.52 4.82
C LEU A 34 -3.13 -4.01 4.83
N PHE A 35 -3.98 -3.53 3.92
CA PHE A 35 -4.37 -2.12 3.90
C PHE A 35 -5.08 -1.70 5.19
N GLU A 36 -5.96 -2.53 5.72
CA GLU A 36 -6.63 -2.26 6.99
C GLU A 36 -5.62 -2.13 8.13
N PHE A 37 -4.63 -3.00 8.19
CA PHE A 37 -3.53 -2.94 9.15
C PHE A 37 -2.71 -1.65 8.98
N LEU A 38 -2.32 -1.33 7.74
CA LEU A 38 -1.48 -0.18 7.44
C LEU A 38 -2.20 1.15 7.68
N GLU A 39 -3.52 1.18 7.52
CA GLU A 39 -4.32 2.37 7.80
C GLU A 39 -4.19 2.80 9.27
N PHE A 40 -4.08 1.85 10.18
CA PHE A 40 -3.86 2.12 11.60
C PHE A 40 -2.41 2.45 11.95
N LYS A 41 -1.46 1.81 11.28
CA LYS A 41 -0.07 1.79 11.74
C LYS A 41 0.88 2.62 10.90
N TYR A 42 0.52 2.94 9.66
CA TYR A 42 1.50 3.44 8.71
C TYR A 42 1.00 4.55 7.79
N ILE A 43 -0.20 4.40 7.22
CA ILE A 43 -0.74 5.36 6.27
C ILE A 43 -1.16 6.63 7.01
N PRO A 44 -0.68 7.82 6.59
CA PRO A 44 -1.04 9.06 7.28
C PRO A 44 -2.50 9.42 7.08
N VAL A 45 -3.09 10.06 8.10
CA VAL A 45 -4.41 10.66 7.98
C VAL A 45 -4.29 11.89 7.09
N ILE A 46 -5.06 11.91 6.00
CA ILE A 46 -5.07 13.01 5.04
C ILE A 46 -6.41 13.72 5.15
N ALA A 47 -6.37 15.07 5.15
CA ALA A 47 -7.58 15.90 5.25
C ALA A 47 -8.58 15.60 4.12
N ARG A 48 -8.09 15.26 2.93
CA ARG A 48 -8.92 14.74 1.84
C ARG A 48 -8.98 13.23 1.93
N ASN A 49 -10.17 12.70 2.14
CA ASN A 49 -10.36 11.26 2.32
C ASN A 49 -10.72 10.50 1.03
N ASN A 50 -10.65 11.16 -0.12
CA ASN A 50 -10.94 10.53 -1.41
C ASN A 50 -9.66 10.33 -2.23
N VAL A 51 -8.75 9.56 -1.68
CA VAL A 51 -7.44 9.27 -2.28
C VAL A 51 -7.33 7.78 -2.57
N VAL A 52 -6.30 7.42 -3.34
CA VAL A 52 -5.99 6.03 -3.66
C VAL A 52 -4.54 5.73 -3.29
N TRP A 53 -4.34 4.63 -2.61
CA TRP A 53 -3.01 4.05 -2.36
C TRP A 53 -2.86 2.80 -3.20
N ALA A 54 -1.88 2.77 -4.09
CA ALA A 54 -1.60 1.59 -4.90
C ALA A 54 -0.42 0.82 -4.31
N LEU A 55 -0.58 -0.49 -4.16
CA LEU A 55 0.46 -1.38 -3.63
C LEU A 55 1.28 -1.93 -4.78
N TYR A 56 2.59 -1.74 -4.69
CA TYR A 56 3.57 -2.22 -5.67
C TYR A 56 4.49 -3.25 -5.05
N HIS A 57 4.84 -4.24 -5.85
CA HIS A 57 5.87 -5.23 -5.55
C HIS A 57 6.83 -5.25 -6.73
N HIS A 58 8.06 -4.75 -6.54
CA HIS A 58 9.06 -4.66 -7.60
C HIS A 58 8.54 -3.98 -8.88
N GLU A 59 8.00 -2.76 -8.75
CA GLU A 59 7.49 -1.95 -9.85
C GLU A 59 6.20 -2.48 -10.51
N ILE A 60 5.67 -3.61 -10.04
CA ILE A 60 4.42 -4.17 -10.53
C ILE A 60 3.31 -3.82 -9.54
N LYS A 61 2.24 -3.18 -10.03
CA LYS A 61 1.08 -2.92 -9.20
C LYS A 61 0.35 -4.22 -8.91
N VAL A 62 0.18 -4.54 -7.62
CA VAL A 62 -0.48 -5.77 -7.20
C VAL A 62 -1.84 -5.53 -6.56
N GLY A 63 -2.13 -4.31 -6.14
CA GLY A 63 -3.43 -3.97 -5.57
C GLY A 63 -3.57 -2.48 -5.33
N ALA A 64 -4.73 -2.05 -4.82
CA ALA A 64 -4.99 -0.66 -4.49
C ALA A 64 -6.11 -0.56 -3.45
N TYR A 65 -6.14 0.57 -2.75
CA TYR A 65 -7.15 0.90 -1.75
C TYR A 65 -7.73 2.28 -2.05
N PHE A 66 -9.06 2.33 -2.26
CA PHE A 66 -9.83 3.55 -2.45
C PHE A 66 -10.41 3.97 -1.09
N THR A 67 -9.85 4.99 -0.48
CA THR A 67 -10.10 5.32 0.92
C THR A 67 -11.54 5.76 1.22
N LYS A 68 -12.17 6.52 0.32
CA LYS A 68 -13.50 7.06 0.57
C LYS A 68 -14.58 5.97 0.59
N ILE A 69 -14.52 5.07 -0.38
CA ILE A 69 -15.55 4.01 -0.51
C ILE A 69 -15.14 2.72 0.19
N GLY A 70 -13.93 2.65 0.70
CA GLY A 70 -13.44 1.46 1.39
C GLY A 70 -13.32 0.24 0.49
N SER A 71 -13.01 0.42 -0.80
CA SER A 71 -12.90 -0.69 -1.73
C SER A 71 -11.46 -0.96 -2.13
N PHE A 72 -11.20 -2.20 -2.57
CA PHE A 72 -9.86 -2.67 -2.88
C PHE A 72 -9.80 -3.26 -4.29
N VAL A 73 -8.66 -3.07 -4.96
CA VAL A 73 -8.30 -3.82 -6.16
C VAL A 73 -7.47 -5.02 -5.70
N ASN A 74 -7.88 -6.22 -6.10
CA ASN A 74 -7.22 -7.47 -5.73
C ASN A 74 -7.16 -7.71 -4.22
N GLY A 75 -8.14 -7.22 -3.49
CA GLY A 75 -8.16 -7.28 -2.02
C GLY A 75 -8.11 -8.70 -1.45
N ASN A 76 -8.63 -9.68 -2.15
CA ASN A 76 -8.69 -11.08 -1.69
C ASN A 76 -7.40 -11.88 -1.97
N ILE A 77 -6.45 -11.30 -2.67
CA ILE A 77 -5.19 -11.99 -3.01
C ILE A 77 -4.29 -12.02 -1.78
N PRO A 78 -3.83 -13.20 -1.34
CA PRO A 78 -2.88 -13.27 -0.24
C PRO A 78 -1.50 -12.82 -0.69
N LEU A 79 -0.77 -12.12 0.18
CA LEU A 79 0.59 -11.68 -0.11
C LEU A 79 1.52 -12.84 -0.43
N SER A 80 1.29 -13.99 0.19
CA SER A 80 2.10 -15.19 -0.04
C SER A 80 2.07 -15.68 -1.49
N SER A 81 1.06 -15.30 -2.27
CA SER A 81 0.99 -15.63 -3.69
C SER A 81 1.81 -14.69 -4.58
N ILE A 82 2.23 -13.55 -4.04
CA ILE A 82 2.98 -12.51 -4.75
C ILE A 82 4.48 -12.68 -4.51
N ILE A 83 4.85 -12.96 -3.26
CA ILE A 83 6.25 -13.05 -2.86
C ILE A 83 6.79 -14.46 -3.09
N SER A 84 8.06 -14.53 -3.49
CA SER A 84 8.78 -15.81 -3.56
C SER A 84 9.40 -16.14 -2.20
N ASN A 85 10.06 -17.30 -2.10
CA ASN A 85 10.71 -17.72 -0.87
C ASN A 85 12.00 -16.95 -0.55
N SER A 86 12.33 -15.92 -1.31
CA SER A 86 13.49 -15.07 -1.07
C SER A 86 13.12 -13.93 -0.12
N GLU A 87 13.93 -13.68 0.90
CA GLU A 87 13.73 -12.57 1.83
C GLU A 87 13.71 -11.20 1.14
N ARG A 88 14.37 -11.07 0.00
CA ARG A 88 14.41 -9.84 -0.79
C ARG A 88 13.08 -9.52 -1.47
N ASP A 89 12.19 -10.49 -1.60
CA ASP A 89 10.89 -10.30 -2.24
C ASP A 89 9.83 -9.73 -1.30
N ASN A 90 10.16 -9.53 -0.03
CA ASN A 90 9.21 -9.03 0.96
C ASN A 90 9.18 -7.50 1.02
N GLU A 91 9.64 -6.82 -0.02
CA GLU A 91 9.64 -5.36 -0.11
C GLU A 91 8.48 -4.86 -0.95
N PHE A 92 7.74 -3.91 -0.39
CA PHE A 92 6.56 -3.30 -1.01
C PHE A 92 6.67 -1.79 -1.01
N TYR A 93 5.92 -1.15 -1.91
CA TYR A 93 5.85 0.30 -2.00
C TYR A 93 4.40 0.74 -2.18
N LEU A 94 4.00 1.80 -1.45
CA LEU A 94 2.69 2.43 -1.59
C LEU A 94 2.82 3.73 -2.37
N ARG A 95 2.20 3.80 -3.54
CA ARG A 95 2.13 5.01 -4.34
C ARG A 95 0.82 5.73 -4.08
N TYR A 96 0.91 7.04 -3.88
CA TYR A 96 -0.22 7.91 -3.59
C TYR A 96 -0.80 8.51 -4.86
N TYR A 97 -2.12 8.49 -4.95
CA TYR A 97 -2.87 9.22 -5.99
C TYR A 97 -3.91 10.09 -5.29
N SER A 98 -3.91 11.39 -5.61
CA SER A 98 -4.72 12.38 -4.91
C SER A 98 -6.23 12.25 -5.19
N SER A 99 -6.61 11.45 -6.17
CA SER A 99 -8.01 11.16 -6.48
C SER A 99 -8.13 9.84 -7.26
N PRO A 100 -9.33 9.21 -7.25
CA PRO A 100 -9.59 8.04 -8.10
C PRO A 100 -9.36 8.31 -9.58
N ASP A 101 -9.68 9.54 -10.04
CA ASP A 101 -9.49 9.90 -11.45
C ASP A 101 -8.02 9.92 -11.84
N ARG A 102 -7.15 10.42 -10.98
CA ARG A 102 -5.70 10.40 -11.23
C ARG A 102 -5.15 8.98 -11.27
N TYR A 103 -5.64 8.14 -10.40
CA TYR A 103 -5.27 6.72 -10.40
C TYR A 103 -5.68 6.06 -11.73
N ARG A 104 -6.93 6.27 -12.16
CA ARG A 104 -7.45 5.66 -13.39
C ARG A 104 -6.70 6.15 -14.63
N LYS A 105 -6.38 7.44 -14.70
CA LYS A 105 -5.61 8.01 -15.82
C LYS A 105 -4.24 7.38 -15.97
N HIS A 106 -3.60 7.03 -14.85
CA HIS A 106 -2.27 6.43 -14.87
C HIS A 106 -2.28 5.02 -15.48
N PHE A 107 -3.41 4.31 -15.40
CA PHE A 107 -3.53 2.91 -15.83
C PHE A 107 -4.38 2.71 -17.08
N ILE A 108 -4.71 3.77 -17.79
CA ILE A 108 -5.45 3.68 -19.06
C ILE A 108 -4.50 3.76 -20.26
#